data_7615041fda3dd439b685a9a540e92ffb
#
_entry.id   7615041fda3dd439b685a9a540e92ffb
#
_cell.length_a   1.000
_cell.length_b   1.000
_cell.length_c   1.000
_cell.angle_alpha   90.00
_cell.angle_beta   90.00
_cell.angle_gamma   90.00
#
_symmetry.space_group_name_H-M   'P 1'
#
loop_
_entity.id
_entity.type
_entity.pdbx_description
1 polymer ?
#
loop_
_entity_poly.entity_id
_entity_poly.type
_entity_poly.pdbx_seq_one_letter_code
_entity_poly.pdbx_strand_id
1 'polypeptide(L)'
;MKRLNPAMDGKDHINVYSRSQTELGRMLSNFYRQEIETKDGKFMSVEAYWFWLGVSDECPTRDELRDLSGYDAKKYGTQLRIYYPVEKPVEDFEDRIIRAIWYKVKRHIDLFLPEYKDLPLKHYYVYGSGIVKDVYGKYWWMIEAEEKMKKYIYKELEKRNE
;
A
#
# COMPACT_ATOMS: atom_id res chain seq x y z
N MET A 1 -10.40 13.74 -20.54
CA MET A 1 -9.80 13.11 -19.35
C MET A 1 -8.99 14.14 -18.57
N LYS A 2 -9.30 14.29 -17.27
CA LYS A 2 -8.48 15.13 -16.42
C LYS A 2 -7.09 14.50 -16.26
N ARG A 3 -6.07 15.27 -16.55
CA ARG A 3 -4.69 14.86 -16.33
C ARG A 3 -4.39 14.85 -14.83
N LEU A 4 -3.71 13.80 -14.36
CA LEU A 4 -3.26 13.73 -12.97
C LEU A 4 -2.24 14.84 -12.70
N ASN A 5 -2.52 15.66 -11.68
CA ASN A 5 -1.64 16.75 -11.30
C ASN A 5 -1.16 16.53 -9.86
N PRO A 6 0.13 16.23 -9.65
CA PRO A 6 0.67 16.02 -8.30
C PRO A 6 0.46 17.18 -7.35
N ALA A 7 0.40 18.41 -7.86
CA ALA A 7 0.15 19.59 -7.03
C ALA A 7 -1.25 19.59 -6.42
N MET A 8 -2.17 18.80 -6.98
CA MET A 8 -3.55 18.68 -6.49
C MET A 8 -3.75 17.52 -5.53
N ASP A 9 -2.71 16.76 -5.23
CA ASP A 9 -2.74 15.70 -4.23
C ASP A 9 -3.10 16.29 -2.86
N GLY A 10 -4.18 15.81 -2.27
CA GLY A 10 -4.75 16.35 -1.03
C GLY A 10 -5.83 17.42 -1.27
N LYS A 11 -6.04 17.85 -2.51
CA LYS A 11 -7.01 18.89 -2.87
C LYS A 11 -8.16 18.36 -3.71
N ASP A 12 -7.90 17.60 -4.77
CA ASP A 12 -8.96 16.97 -5.59
C ASP A 12 -8.84 15.46 -5.66
N HIS A 13 -7.79 14.89 -5.12
CA HIS A 13 -7.56 13.45 -5.01
C HIS A 13 -6.54 13.19 -3.89
N ILE A 14 -6.37 11.92 -3.52
CA ILE A 14 -5.28 11.45 -2.66
C ILE A 14 -4.44 10.47 -3.45
N ASN A 15 -3.16 10.71 -3.60
CA ASN A 15 -2.26 9.78 -4.26
C ASN A 15 -1.74 8.74 -3.26
N VAL A 16 -2.04 7.49 -3.48
CA VAL A 16 -1.48 6.36 -2.70
C VAL A 16 -0.04 6.17 -3.17
N TYR A 17 0.88 6.78 -2.46
CA TYR A 17 2.27 6.91 -2.90
C TYR A 17 3.17 7.27 -1.71
N SER A 18 4.39 6.72 -1.69
CA SER A 18 5.33 6.94 -0.58
C SER A 18 5.75 8.40 -0.43
N ARG A 19 5.63 9.20 -1.49
CA ARG A 19 5.93 10.64 -1.49
C ARG A 19 4.70 11.49 -1.76
N SER A 20 3.52 10.98 -1.40
CA SER A 20 2.29 11.77 -1.46
C SER A 20 2.42 13.07 -0.66
N GLN A 21 1.73 14.10 -1.09
CA GLN A 21 1.62 15.37 -0.37
C GLN A 21 0.89 15.21 0.96
N THR A 22 0.11 14.12 1.13
CA THR A 22 -0.67 13.88 2.34
C THR A 22 -0.07 12.72 3.15
N GLU A 23 -0.20 12.81 4.48
CA GLU A 23 0.17 11.68 5.34
C GLU A 23 -0.71 10.47 5.04
N LEU A 24 -2.00 10.69 4.72
CA LEU A 24 -2.91 9.60 4.35
C LEU A 24 -2.38 8.83 3.15
N GLY A 25 -1.99 9.53 2.08
CA GLY A 25 -1.47 8.89 0.88
C GLY A 25 -0.18 8.12 1.14
N ARG A 26 0.70 8.69 1.97
CA ARG A 26 1.95 8.01 2.36
C ARG A 26 1.66 6.76 3.19
N MET A 27 0.73 6.83 4.13
CA MET A 27 0.35 5.68 4.97
C MET A 27 -0.27 4.57 4.14
N LEU A 28 -1.08 4.90 3.15
CA LEU A 28 -1.72 3.91 2.29
C LEU A 28 -0.72 3.21 1.35
N SER A 29 0.44 3.82 1.11
CA SER A 29 1.50 3.21 0.29
C SER A 29 2.01 1.94 0.97
N ASN A 30 2.28 0.91 0.16
CA ASN A 30 2.88 -0.33 0.64
C ASN A 30 4.27 -0.12 1.25
N PHE A 31 4.95 0.97 0.89
CA PHE A 31 6.27 1.32 1.42
C PHE A 31 6.24 1.76 2.89
N TYR A 32 5.10 2.18 3.38
CA TYR A 32 4.98 2.75 4.73
C TYR A 32 5.41 1.75 5.80
N ARG A 33 6.27 2.20 6.71
CA ARG A 33 6.77 1.33 7.78
C ARG A 33 5.75 1.27 8.90
N GLN A 34 5.11 0.12 9.04
CA GLN A 34 4.14 -0.18 10.08
C GLN A 34 4.16 -1.70 10.29
N GLU A 35 4.42 -2.12 11.52
CA GLU A 35 4.33 -3.54 11.85
C GLU A 35 2.92 -4.05 11.57
N ILE A 36 2.85 -5.11 10.78
CA ILE A 36 1.59 -5.79 10.46
C ILE A 36 1.68 -7.24 10.91
N GLU A 37 0.56 -7.75 11.41
CA GLU A 37 0.43 -9.17 11.73
C GLU A 37 -0.44 -9.84 10.68
N THR A 38 0.07 -10.95 10.14
CA THR A 38 -0.60 -11.70 9.09
C THR A 38 -0.64 -13.18 9.49
N LYS A 39 -1.37 -13.99 8.75
CA LYS A 39 -1.34 -15.44 8.96
C LYS A 39 0.03 -16.04 8.72
N ASP A 40 0.90 -15.32 8.04
CA ASP A 40 2.28 -15.75 7.74
C ASP A 40 3.30 -15.12 8.70
N GLY A 41 2.84 -14.44 9.73
CA GLY A 41 3.68 -13.81 10.74
C GLY A 41 3.74 -12.29 10.62
N LYS A 42 4.73 -11.72 11.29
CA LYS A 42 4.90 -10.27 11.37
C LYS A 42 5.80 -9.74 10.26
N PHE A 43 5.46 -8.57 9.73
CA PHE A 43 6.22 -7.83 8.72
C PHE A 43 6.20 -6.36 9.08
N MET A 44 7.26 -5.63 8.72
CA MET A 44 7.36 -4.21 9.03
C MET A 44 6.79 -3.30 7.93
N SER A 45 6.23 -3.90 6.87
CA SER A 45 5.55 -3.17 5.79
C SER A 45 4.76 -4.13 4.93
N VAL A 46 3.76 -3.61 4.22
CA VAL A 46 3.04 -4.40 3.21
C VAL A 46 3.97 -4.78 2.07
N GLU A 47 4.91 -3.91 1.69
CA GLU A 47 5.90 -4.18 0.65
C GLU A 47 6.74 -5.42 0.97
N ALA A 48 7.19 -5.54 2.22
CA ALA A 48 7.94 -6.71 2.67
C ALA A 48 7.11 -7.99 2.53
N TYR A 49 5.86 -7.95 2.93
CA TYR A 49 4.95 -9.09 2.81
C TYR A 49 4.69 -9.46 1.35
N TRP A 50 4.48 -8.46 0.50
CA TRP A 50 4.28 -8.62 -0.93
C TRP A 50 5.42 -9.44 -1.55
N PHE A 51 6.65 -9.02 -1.29
CA PHE A 51 7.83 -9.71 -1.84
C PHE A 51 8.04 -11.08 -1.19
N TRP A 52 7.81 -11.19 0.11
CA TRP A 52 7.93 -12.47 0.82
C TRP A 52 7.01 -13.52 0.20
N LEU A 53 5.80 -13.15 -0.17
CA LEU A 53 4.85 -14.04 -0.83
C LEU A 53 5.30 -14.45 -2.24
N GLY A 54 6.16 -13.66 -2.87
CA GLY A 54 6.70 -13.95 -4.21
C GLY A 54 8.04 -14.68 -4.21
N VAL A 55 8.62 -14.92 -3.02
CA VAL A 55 9.91 -15.62 -2.85
C VAL A 55 9.63 -17.02 -2.31
N SER A 56 10.26 -18.03 -2.92
CA SER A 56 10.15 -19.42 -2.49
C SER A 56 10.61 -19.62 -1.05
N ASP A 57 9.97 -20.54 -0.32
CA ASP A 57 10.37 -20.93 1.02
C ASP A 57 11.73 -21.66 1.05
N GLU A 58 12.25 -22.06 -0.11
CA GLU A 58 13.61 -22.61 -0.23
C GLU A 58 14.70 -21.55 -0.08
N CYS A 59 14.34 -20.27 -0.16
CA CYS A 59 15.29 -19.17 0.00
C CYS A 59 15.74 -19.08 1.46
N PRO A 60 17.04 -19.26 1.76
CA PRO A 60 17.51 -19.29 3.15
C PRO A 60 17.44 -17.94 3.86
N THR A 61 17.33 -16.83 3.11
CA THR A 61 17.29 -15.48 3.66
C THR A 61 15.93 -14.80 3.49
N ARG A 62 14.91 -15.55 3.11
CA ARG A 62 13.56 -15.02 2.86
C ARG A 62 13.03 -14.19 4.04
N ASP A 63 13.23 -14.67 5.26
CA ASP A 63 12.71 -14.02 6.45
C ASP A 63 13.42 -12.71 6.82
N GLU A 64 14.55 -12.41 6.20
CA GLU A 64 15.19 -11.10 6.34
C GLU A 64 14.30 -9.98 5.77
N LEU A 65 13.40 -10.32 4.84
CA LEU A 65 12.41 -9.36 4.31
C LEU A 65 11.48 -8.83 5.40
N ARG A 66 11.22 -9.60 6.44
CA ARG A 66 10.24 -9.23 7.48
C ARG A 66 10.53 -7.89 8.15
N ASP A 67 11.78 -7.52 8.28
CA ASP A 67 12.20 -6.30 8.98
C ASP A 67 12.35 -5.09 8.07
N LEU A 68 12.07 -5.23 6.78
CA LEU A 68 12.30 -4.20 5.79
C LEU A 68 11.03 -3.42 5.44
N SER A 69 11.25 -2.22 4.91
CA SER A 69 10.18 -1.35 4.43
C SER A 69 10.69 -0.51 3.26
N GLY A 70 9.79 0.14 2.54
CA GLY A 70 10.12 1.06 1.49
C GLY A 70 11.01 0.47 0.41
N TYR A 71 11.95 1.28 -0.01
CA TYR A 71 12.87 0.92 -1.10
C TYR A 71 13.73 -0.29 -0.75
N ASP A 72 14.14 -0.44 0.53
CA ASP A 72 14.96 -1.57 0.96
C ASP A 72 14.21 -2.90 0.78
N ALA A 73 12.94 -2.95 1.13
CA ALA A 73 12.10 -4.14 0.92
C ALA A 73 11.98 -4.45 -0.57
N LYS A 74 11.73 -3.44 -1.39
CA LYS A 74 11.59 -3.59 -2.84
C LYS A 74 12.89 -4.10 -3.47
N LYS A 75 14.01 -3.49 -3.12
CA LYS A 75 15.31 -3.82 -3.69
C LYS A 75 15.72 -5.26 -3.32
N TYR A 76 15.68 -5.58 -2.03
CA TYR A 76 16.07 -6.91 -1.56
C TYR A 76 15.12 -7.98 -2.06
N GLY A 77 13.80 -7.71 -1.97
CA GLY A 77 12.79 -8.64 -2.46
C GLY A 77 12.91 -8.92 -3.95
N THR A 78 13.21 -7.90 -4.75
CA THR A 78 13.43 -8.08 -6.19
C THR A 78 14.61 -9.01 -6.45
N GLN A 79 15.72 -8.83 -5.71
CA GLN A 79 16.90 -9.69 -5.82
C GLN A 79 16.58 -11.14 -5.45
N LEU A 80 15.92 -11.36 -4.32
CA LEU A 80 15.57 -12.71 -3.87
C LEU A 80 14.62 -13.40 -4.85
N ARG A 81 13.66 -12.66 -5.40
CA ARG A 81 12.68 -13.21 -6.35
C ARG A 81 13.33 -13.65 -7.67
N ILE A 82 14.43 -13.02 -8.07
CA ILE A 82 15.17 -13.42 -9.28
C ILE A 82 15.77 -14.81 -9.07
N TYR A 83 16.34 -15.07 -7.90
CA TYR A 83 17.03 -16.34 -7.61
C TYR A 83 16.12 -17.42 -7.06
N TYR A 84 15.07 -17.06 -6.36
CA TYR A 84 14.16 -17.97 -5.68
C TYR A 84 12.70 -17.60 -5.93
N PRO A 85 12.24 -17.57 -7.21
CA PRO A 85 10.83 -17.24 -7.47
C PRO A 85 9.93 -18.39 -7.02
N VAL A 86 8.71 -18.06 -6.62
CA VAL A 86 7.67 -19.10 -6.43
C VAL A 86 7.31 -19.66 -7.80
N GLU A 87 7.04 -20.98 -7.86
CA GLU A 87 6.64 -21.63 -9.12
C GLU A 87 5.28 -21.16 -9.61
N LYS A 88 4.38 -20.90 -8.66
CA LYS A 88 3.02 -20.40 -8.92
C LYS A 88 2.72 -19.26 -7.97
N PRO A 89 1.92 -18.26 -8.39
CA PRO A 89 1.44 -17.26 -7.47
C PRO A 89 0.77 -17.91 -6.27
N VAL A 90 1.00 -17.36 -5.09
CA VAL A 90 0.40 -17.85 -3.86
C VAL A 90 -1.13 -17.74 -3.97
N GLU A 91 -1.82 -18.80 -3.58
CA GLU A 91 -3.28 -18.77 -3.49
C GLU A 91 -3.69 -17.68 -2.51
N ASP A 92 -4.75 -16.95 -2.82
CA ASP A 92 -5.25 -15.85 -2.00
C ASP A 92 -4.28 -14.66 -1.88
N PHE A 93 -3.37 -14.46 -2.83
CA PHE A 93 -2.39 -13.38 -2.76
C PHE A 93 -3.05 -12.01 -2.54
N GLU A 94 -4.03 -11.68 -3.38
CA GLU A 94 -4.70 -10.38 -3.28
C GLU A 94 -5.42 -10.23 -1.94
N ASP A 95 -6.11 -11.27 -1.49
CA ASP A 95 -6.81 -11.27 -0.21
C ASP A 95 -5.85 -11.09 0.96
N ARG A 96 -4.70 -11.77 0.93
CA ARG A 96 -3.67 -11.63 1.96
C ARG A 96 -3.14 -10.20 2.02
N ILE A 97 -2.91 -9.58 0.88
CA ILE A 97 -2.41 -8.19 0.81
C ILE A 97 -3.48 -7.22 1.32
N ILE A 98 -4.73 -7.41 0.90
CA ILE A 98 -5.84 -6.54 1.35
C ILE A 98 -6.01 -6.62 2.88
N ARG A 99 -5.92 -7.82 3.46
CA ARG A 99 -5.99 -8.00 4.91
C ARG A 99 -4.84 -7.29 5.63
N ALA A 100 -3.64 -7.36 5.06
CA ALA A 100 -2.47 -6.68 5.61
C ALA A 100 -2.65 -5.15 5.58
N ILE A 101 -3.16 -4.62 4.47
CA ILE A 101 -3.47 -3.20 4.35
C ILE A 101 -4.52 -2.78 5.39
N TRP A 102 -5.58 -3.57 5.54
CA TRP A 102 -6.63 -3.27 6.52
C TRP A 102 -6.08 -3.25 7.95
N TYR A 103 -5.22 -4.19 8.28
CA TYR A 103 -4.54 -4.20 9.59
C TYR A 103 -3.80 -2.89 9.85
N LYS A 104 -3.07 -2.39 8.85
CA LYS A 104 -2.35 -1.13 8.92
C LYS A 104 -3.31 0.07 9.03
N VAL A 105 -4.30 0.12 8.16
CA VAL A 105 -5.22 1.26 8.05
C VAL A 105 -5.97 1.48 9.37
N LYS A 106 -6.41 0.42 10.03
CA LYS A 106 -7.13 0.52 11.31
C LYS A 106 -6.31 1.20 12.41
N ARG A 107 -4.99 1.22 12.28
CA ARG A 107 -4.09 1.83 13.25
C ARG A 107 -3.80 3.30 12.96
N HIS A 108 -4.33 3.81 11.86
CA HIS A 108 -4.08 5.18 11.40
C HIS A 108 -5.36 5.90 11.01
N ILE A 109 -6.44 5.62 11.73
CA ILE A 109 -7.76 6.23 11.48
C ILE A 109 -7.69 7.76 11.59
N ASP A 110 -6.83 8.26 12.47
CA ASP A 110 -6.62 9.70 12.68
C ASP A 110 -6.11 10.44 11.43
N LEU A 111 -5.57 9.74 10.46
CA LEU A 111 -5.11 10.34 9.20
C LEU A 111 -6.23 10.62 8.21
N PHE A 112 -7.43 10.09 8.47
CA PHE A 112 -8.61 10.30 7.62
C PHE A 112 -9.29 11.61 8.04
N LEU A 113 -8.77 12.73 7.52
CA LEU A 113 -9.26 14.06 7.86
C LEU A 113 -10.62 14.32 7.18
N PRO A 114 -11.48 15.19 7.77
CA PRO A 114 -12.78 15.51 7.16
C PRO A 114 -12.69 15.99 5.71
N GLU A 115 -11.66 16.78 5.38
CA GLU A 115 -11.45 17.33 4.04
C GLU A 115 -11.13 16.29 2.97
N TYR A 116 -10.76 15.06 3.37
CA TYR A 116 -10.41 14.00 2.42
C TYR A 116 -11.60 13.07 2.10
N LYS A 117 -12.73 13.25 2.77
CA LYS A 117 -13.88 12.34 2.67
C LYS A 117 -14.31 12.09 1.22
N ASP A 118 -14.44 13.15 0.44
CA ASP A 118 -14.97 13.07 -0.92
C ASP A 118 -13.87 13.00 -2.00
N LEU A 119 -12.60 12.90 -1.59
CA LEU A 119 -11.50 12.85 -2.53
C LEU A 119 -11.25 11.39 -2.96
N PRO A 120 -11.21 11.11 -4.27
CA PRO A 120 -10.91 9.77 -4.74
C PRO A 120 -9.44 9.41 -4.51
N LEU A 121 -9.18 8.13 -4.33
CA LEU A 121 -7.81 7.62 -4.28
C LEU A 121 -7.29 7.41 -5.70
N LYS A 122 -6.06 7.85 -5.95
CA LYS A 122 -5.34 7.62 -7.20
C LYS A 122 -4.04 6.88 -6.87
N HIS A 123 -3.38 6.36 -7.87
CA HIS A 123 -2.12 5.66 -7.67
C HIS A 123 -1.21 5.91 -8.85
N TYR A 124 -0.24 6.79 -8.66
CA TYR A 124 0.72 7.17 -9.68
C TYR A 124 2.06 7.50 -9.05
N TYR A 125 3.13 7.32 -9.82
CA TYR A 125 4.48 7.68 -9.42
C TYR A 125 4.85 9.02 -10.06
N VAL A 126 5.70 9.80 -9.36
CA VAL A 126 6.23 11.07 -9.86
C VAL A 126 7.74 10.97 -9.90
N TYR A 127 8.30 11.05 -11.11
CA TYR A 127 9.75 11.00 -11.30
C TYR A 127 10.34 12.41 -11.28
N GLY A 128 11.67 12.51 -11.09
CA GLY A 128 12.39 13.76 -10.80
C GLY A 128 12.19 14.90 -11.80
N SER A 129 11.78 14.64 -13.04
CA SER A 129 11.46 15.65 -14.03
C SER A 129 9.97 16.05 -14.04
N GLY A 130 9.20 15.60 -13.05
CA GLY A 130 7.76 15.83 -13.00
C GLY A 130 6.94 14.89 -13.87
N ILE A 131 7.57 13.84 -14.42
CA ILE A 131 6.87 12.82 -15.21
C ILE A 131 5.99 12.00 -14.28
N VAL A 132 4.70 11.92 -14.62
CA VAL A 132 3.70 11.15 -13.88
C VAL A 132 3.47 9.83 -14.59
N LYS A 133 3.61 8.71 -13.85
CA LYS A 133 3.31 7.38 -14.36
C LYS A 133 2.12 6.82 -13.60
N ASP A 134 0.98 6.73 -14.28
CA ASP A 134 -0.24 6.14 -13.70
C ASP A 134 -0.07 4.62 -13.64
N VAL A 135 -0.21 4.07 -12.43
CA VAL A 135 -0.09 2.62 -12.20
C VAL A 135 -1.39 2.01 -11.68
N TYR A 136 -2.48 2.78 -11.66
CA TYR A 136 -3.79 2.31 -11.19
C TYR A 136 -4.22 1.03 -11.91
N GLY A 137 -4.10 1.00 -13.22
CA GLY A 137 -4.57 -0.14 -14.02
C GLY A 137 -3.92 -1.48 -13.64
N LYS A 138 -2.68 -1.43 -13.15
CA LYS A 138 -1.94 -2.63 -12.73
C LYS A 138 -2.38 -3.11 -11.33
N TYR A 139 -2.76 -2.18 -10.45
CA TYR A 139 -3.06 -2.47 -9.04
C TYR A 139 -4.49 -2.06 -8.64
N TRP A 140 -5.39 -2.03 -9.61
CA TRP A 140 -6.78 -1.55 -9.41
C TRP A 140 -7.49 -2.23 -8.24
N TRP A 141 -7.28 -3.53 -8.07
CA TRP A 141 -7.93 -4.32 -7.01
C TRP A 141 -7.53 -3.83 -5.61
N MET A 142 -6.30 -3.38 -5.47
CA MET A 142 -5.78 -2.86 -4.21
C MET A 142 -6.38 -1.48 -3.91
N ILE A 143 -6.42 -0.60 -4.91
CA ILE A 143 -6.97 0.75 -4.73
C ILE A 143 -8.47 0.70 -4.48
N GLU A 144 -9.20 -0.19 -5.16
CA GLU A 144 -10.63 -0.39 -4.89
C GLU A 144 -10.87 -0.87 -3.46
N ALA A 145 -10.04 -1.77 -2.96
CA ALA A 145 -10.14 -2.23 -1.58
C ALA A 145 -9.88 -1.06 -0.60
N GLU A 146 -8.88 -0.24 -0.87
CA GLU A 146 -8.57 0.93 -0.05
C GLU A 146 -9.70 1.97 -0.09
N GLU A 147 -10.37 2.15 -1.24
CA GLU A 147 -11.56 3.00 -1.34
C GLU A 147 -12.70 2.50 -0.44
N LYS A 148 -12.92 1.19 -0.41
CA LYS A 148 -13.94 0.59 0.47
C LYS A 148 -13.58 0.79 1.94
N MET A 149 -12.30 0.65 2.30
CA MET A 149 -11.82 0.89 3.66
C MET A 149 -12.05 2.35 4.06
N LYS A 150 -11.72 3.27 3.18
CA LYS A 150 -11.93 4.71 3.39
C LYS A 150 -13.40 5.01 3.66
N LYS A 151 -14.28 4.49 2.83
CA LYS A 151 -15.72 4.66 2.97
C LYS A 151 -16.22 4.12 4.31
N TYR A 152 -15.75 2.94 4.70
CA TYR A 152 -16.11 2.34 5.99
C TYR A 152 -15.65 3.21 7.15
N ILE A 153 -14.42 3.71 7.10
CA ILE A 153 -13.86 4.54 8.17
C ILE A 153 -14.66 5.83 8.35
N TYR A 154 -15.00 6.51 7.25
CA TYR A 154 -15.77 7.75 7.35
C TYR A 154 -17.19 7.50 7.89
N LYS A 155 -17.80 6.37 7.57
CA LYS A 155 -19.08 5.99 8.18
C LYS A 155 -18.97 5.80 9.69
N GLU A 156 -17.90 5.14 10.14
CA GLU A 156 -17.67 4.93 11.56
C GLU A 156 -17.37 6.25 12.29
N LEU A 157 -16.62 7.14 11.67
CA LEU A 157 -16.33 8.46 12.23
C LEU A 157 -17.61 9.31 12.35
N GLU A 158 -18.51 9.24 11.38
CA GLU A 158 -19.80 9.93 11.45
C GLU A 158 -20.65 9.43 12.62
N LYS A 159 -20.69 8.12 12.85
CA LYS A 159 -21.41 7.53 13.98
C LYS A 159 -20.90 8.02 15.34
N ARG A 160 -19.57 8.23 15.45
CA ARG A 160 -18.96 8.71 16.72
C ARG A 160 -19.32 10.15 17.03
N ASN A 161 -19.76 10.92 16.05
CA ASN A 161 -20.10 12.34 16.20
C ASN A 161 -21.61 12.56 16.41
N GLU A 162 -22.40 11.49 16.48
CA GLU A 162 -23.83 11.55 16.77
C GLU A 162 -24.11 11.61 18.28
#